data_78ca8b2bdbc2bfd3cf3a0799b57891d0
#
_entry.id   78ca8b2bdbc2bfd3cf3a0799b57891d0
#
_cell.length_a   1.000
_cell.length_b   1.000
_cell.length_c   1.000
_cell.angle_alpha   90.00
_cell.angle_beta   90.00
_cell.angle_gamma   90.00
#
_symmetry.space_group_name_H-M   'P 1'
#
loop_
_entity.id
_entity.type
_entity.pdbx_description
1 polymer ?
#
loop_
_entity_poly.entity_id
_entity_poly.type
_entity_poly.pdbx_seq_one_letter_code
_entity_poly.pdbx_strand_id
1 'polypeptide(L)'
;MTKIRLVHRDSLSCEAIVREMPNGELLMVSQCGGTSEPSPQNRVYFWHSPDNGETWKPGGLLWPEDGRAVYQTEVSVEEGEVTVYITLHDGSFLNWECVMAKSSDCGHTWQNAGPPPCFPRYAFLRGKIRTSAGILLQAYQSYPVSEELDWLLRRQGTKIYKGTPLIPYNENGVLRSADNGKSWQAYPAIRLPQSENLWHWGEPTVCELPDGTVAMLVRVNRDGRLWRSDSHNGGLTWCEPYRTEIPNPNNKVKLLRLPDGRTALLHTPAVRSMRLTDRYPLSVWISSDGMASWPYRRDLVDFPGAFSYPDGFCSKDGRHLRFAVEFNRHDIYYIDHEIEG
;
A
#
# COMPACT_ATOMS: atom_id res chain seq x y z
N MET A 1 -7.48 -20.02 -13.44
CA MET A 1 -6.67 -20.90 -12.50
C MET A 1 -5.86 -20.00 -11.57
N THR A 2 -5.57 -20.44 -10.31
CA THR A 2 -4.74 -19.66 -9.36
C THR A 2 -3.46 -20.42 -9.06
N LYS A 3 -2.31 -19.76 -9.21
CA LYS A 3 -0.99 -20.29 -8.82
C LYS A 3 -0.53 -19.53 -7.57
N ILE A 4 0.03 -20.24 -6.59
CA ILE A 4 0.53 -19.66 -5.33
C ILE A 4 1.96 -20.17 -5.13
N ARG A 5 2.91 -19.27 -4.89
CA ARG A 5 4.34 -19.57 -4.68
C ARG A 5 4.84 -18.90 -3.42
N LEU A 6 5.49 -19.66 -2.55
CA LEU A 6 6.30 -19.09 -1.47
C LEU A 6 7.55 -18.48 -2.07
N VAL A 7 7.76 -17.17 -1.85
CA VAL A 7 8.92 -16.42 -2.34
C VAL A 7 9.98 -16.31 -1.26
N HIS A 8 9.55 -15.97 -0.04
CA HIS A 8 10.47 -15.74 1.07
C HIS A 8 9.83 -16.09 2.42
N ARG A 9 10.68 -16.44 3.38
CA ARG A 9 10.32 -16.66 4.79
C ARG A 9 11.42 -16.14 5.69
N ASP A 10 11.03 -15.34 6.69
CA ASP A 10 11.92 -14.80 7.70
C ASP A 10 11.19 -14.68 9.05
N SER A 11 11.90 -14.25 10.09
CA SER A 11 11.33 -13.95 11.41
C SER A 11 10.23 -12.87 11.34
N LEU A 12 10.40 -11.89 10.46
CA LEU A 12 9.39 -10.95 10.02
C LEU A 12 9.52 -10.76 8.51
N SER A 13 8.39 -10.83 7.79
CA SER A 13 8.29 -10.44 6.38
C SER A 13 6.90 -9.85 6.16
N CYS A 14 6.82 -8.61 5.73
CA CYS A 14 5.54 -7.92 5.60
C CYS A 14 5.53 -6.85 4.51
N GLU A 15 4.30 -6.45 4.14
CA GLU A 15 3.99 -5.44 3.12
C GLU A 15 4.68 -5.68 1.78
N ALA A 16 4.69 -6.92 1.29
CA ALA A 16 5.27 -7.24 -0.01
C ALA A 16 4.49 -6.57 -1.15
N ILE A 17 5.23 -5.95 -2.08
CA ILE A 17 4.71 -5.26 -3.26
C ILE A 17 5.36 -5.85 -4.49
N VAL A 18 4.56 -6.26 -5.49
CA VAL A 18 5.07 -6.77 -6.76
C VAL A 18 4.65 -5.89 -7.92
N ARG A 19 5.58 -5.65 -8.86
CA ARG A 19 5.36 -4.88 -10.09
C ARG A 19 6.02 -5.56 -11.28
N GLU A 20 5.43 -5.38 -12.47
CA GLU A 20 6.06 -5.76 -13.75
C GLU A 20 7.01 -4.64 -14.19
N MET A 21 8.23 -5.02 -14.52
CA MET A 21 9.27 -4.13 -15.00
C MET A 21 9.15 -3.91 -16.52
N PRO A 22 9.75 -2.84 -17.08
CA PRO A 22 9.70 -2.56 -18.52
C PRO A 22 10.24 -3.70 -19.40
N ASN A 23 11.20 -4.48 -18.90
CA ASN A 23 11.77 -5.64 -19.57
C ASN A 23 10.93 -6.93 -19.46
N GLY A 24 9.78 -6.85 -18.74
CA GLY A 24 8.87 -7.99 -18.50
C GLY A 24 9.21 -8.84 -17.29
N GLU A 25 10.32 -8.59 -16.59
CA GLU A 25 10.60 -9.23 -15.30
C GLU A 25 9.63 -8.74 -14.22
N LEU A 26 9.45 -9.53 -13.18
CA LEU A 26 8.75 -9.09 -11.98
C LEU A 26 9.76 -8.67 -10.92
N LEU A 27 9.51 -7.52 -10.30
CA LEU A 27 10.20 -7.05 -9.09
C LEU A 27 9.27 -7.20 -7.90
N MET A 28 9.74 -7.83 -6.84
CA MET A 28 9.08 -7.86 -5.53
C MET A 28 9.95 -7.13 -4.52
N VAL A 29 9.33 -6.30 -3.69
CA VAL A 29 9.99 -5.55 -2.60
C VAL A 29 9.23 -5.83 -1.32
N SER A 30 9.93 -6.10 -0.21
CA SER A 30 9.30 -6.36 1.07
C SER A 30 10.17 -5.93 2.24
N GLN A 31 9.54 -5.52 3.34
CA GLN A 31 10.19 -5.35 4.62
C GLN A 31 10.41 -6.72 5.27
N CYS A 32 11.63 -6.97 5.75
CA CYS A 32 12.00 -8.20 6.42
C CYS A 32 12.91 -7.92 7.62
N GLY A 33 13.11 -8.96 8.45
CA GLY A 33 14.04 -8.94 9.57
C GLY A 33 13.50 -8.36 10.87
N GLY A 34 14.08 -8.80 11.97
CA GLY A 34 13.60 -8.50 13.32
C GLY A 34 12.43 -9.42 13.73
N THR A 35 11.92 -9.22 14.93
CA THR A 35 10.83 -10.04 15.50
C THR A 35 9.49 -9.31 15.55
N SER A 36 9.46 -8.05 15.16
CA SER A 36 8.28 -7.18 15.20
C SER A 36 8.41 -6.03 14.21
N GLU A 37 7.30 -5.37 13.93
CA GLU A 37 7.22 -4.08 13.28
C GLU A 37 6.53 -3.10 14.24
N PRO A 38 7.16 -1.94 14.51
CA PRO A 38 8.52 -1.55 14.13
C PRO A 38 9.60 -2.25 14.94
N SER A 39 10.79 -2.38 14.34
CA SER A 39 12.01 -2.89 14.99
C SER A 39 13.22 -2.21 14.36
N PRO A 40 14.31 -1.95 15.12
CA PRO A 40 15.56 -1.44 14.54
C PRO A 40 16.22 -2.38 13.52
N GLN A 41 15.83 -3.66 13.49
CA GLN A 41 16.34 -4.67 12.56
C GLN A 41 15.53 -4.74 11.24
N ASN A 42 14.43 -4.00 11.13
CA ASN A 42 13.65 -4.02 9.88
C ASN A 42 14.47 -3.45 8.73
N ARG A 43 14.50 -4.18 7.62
CA ARG A 43 15.21 -3.83 6.37
C ARG A 43 14.29 -4.09 5.18
N VAL A 44 14.58 -3.46 4.05
CA VAL A 44 13.86 -3.70 2.79
C VAL A 44 14.72 -4.52 1.86
N TYR A 45 14.20 -5.64 1.42
CA TYR A 45 14.80 -6.56 0.46
C TYR A 45 14.01 -6.57 -0.83
N PHE A 46 14.65 -7.04 -1.91
CA PHE A 46 14.01 -7.21 -3.19
C PHE A 46 14.37 -8.53 -3.86
N TRP A 47 13.49 -8.98 -4.74
CA TRP A 47 13.63 -10.21 -5.53
C TRP A 47 13.19 -9.96 -6.96
N HIS A 48 13.80 -10.67 -7.90
CA HIS A 48 13.43 -10.68 -9.31
C HIS A 48 12.90 -12.03 -9.75
N SER A 49 11.93 -12.02 -10.67
CA SER A 49 11.46 -13.18 -11.38
C SER A 49 11.48 -12.92 -12.88
N PRO A 50 12.27 -13.69 -13.68
CA PRO A 50 12.32 -13.56 -15.14
C PRO A 50 11.22 -14.35 -15.85
N ASP A 51 10.42 -15.13 -15.15
CA ASP A 51 9.53 -16.18 -15.66
C ASP A 51 8.10 -16.06 -15.10
N ASN A 52 7.59 -14.83 -14.96
CA ASN A 52 6.24 -14.54 -14.47
C ASN A 52 5.94 -15.13 -13.08
N GLY A 53 6.93 -15.17 -12.19
CA GLY A 53 6.76 -15.59 -10.80
C GLY A 53 6.91 -17.10 -10.58
N GLU A 54 7.33 -17.87 -11.56
CA GLU A 54 7.59 -19.31 -11.35
C GLU A 54 8.85 -19.51 -10.50
N THR A 55 9.90 -18.70 -10.70
CA THR A 55 11.10 -18.67 -9.86
C THR A 55 11.44 -17.24 -9.40
N TRP A 56 12.06 -17.14 -8.22
CA TRP A 56 12.44 -15.86 -7.62
C TRP A 56 13.90 -15.89 -7.18
N LYS A 57 14.65 -14.85 -7.54
CA LYS A 57 16.06 -14.67 -7.20
C LYS A 57 16.22 -13.49 -6.25
N PRO A 58 16.86 -13.66 -5.07
CA PRO A 58 17.12 -12.52 -4.18
C PRO A 58 18.05 -11.51 -4.85
N GLY A 59 17.68 -10.23 -4.78
CA GLY A 59 18.52 -9.12 -5.25
C GLY A 59 19.35 -8.51 -4.12
N GLY A 60 18.94 -8.69 -2.87
CA GLY A 60 19.63 -8.18 -1.70
C GLY A 60 18.91 -7.06 -0.98
N LEU A 61 19.67 -6.20 -0.29
CA LEU A 61 19.16 -5.01 0.39
C LEU A 61 18.87 -3.90 -0.63
N LEU A 62 17.68 -3.31 -0.54
CA LEU A 62 17.30 -2.19 -1.39
C LEU A 62 17.87 -0.85 -0.88
N TRP A 63 18.05 -0.71 0.43
CA TRP A 63 18.61 0.47 1.07
C TRP A 63 19.81 0.11 1.92
N PRO A 64 20.90 0.90 1.90
CA PRO A 64 22.09 0.63 2.68
C PRO A 64 21.81 0.59 4.20
N GLU A 65 22.53 -0.22 4.93
CA GLU A 65 22.49 -0.22 6.39
C GLU A 65 23.17 1.03 6.94
N ASP A 66 22.39 1.92 7.53
CA ASP A 66 22.85 3.15 8.18
C ASP A 66 22.44 3.25 9.66
N GLY A 67 22.02 2.11 10.23
CA GLY A 67 21.57 2.02 11.63
C GLY A 67 20.08 2.36 11.82
N ARG A 68 19.39 2.84 10.77
CA ARG A 68 17.94 3.10 10.81
C ARG A 68 17.15 1.88 10.36
N ALA A 69 15.94 1.76 10.89
CA ALA A 69 14.95 0.84 10.36
C ALA A 69 14.42 1.35 9.02
N VAL A 70 14.12 0.44 8.11
CA VAL A 70 13.70 0.74 6.74
C VAL A 70 12.38 0.05 6.47
N TYR A 71 11.41 0.83 5.95
CA TYR A 71 10.08 0.39 5.62
C TYR A 71 9.68 0.91 4.24
N GLN A 72 9.28 0.04 3.31
CA GLN A 72 8.74 0.48 2.03
C GLN A 72 7.24 0.69 2.12
N THR A 73 6.73 1.63 1.35
CA THR A 73 5.31 1.96 1.35
C THR A 73 4.66 1.87 -0.02
N GLU A 74 5.43 2.04 -1.10
CA GLU A 74 4.96 1.90 -2.49
C GLU A 74 6.12 1.61 -3.44
N VAL A 75 5.81 0.92 -4.54
CA VAL A 75 6.68 0.75 -5.70
C VAL A 75 5.94 1.27 -6.94
N SER A 76 6.51 2.27 -7.60
CA SER A 76 5.97 2.88 -8.80
C SER A 76 6.90 2.60 -9.99
N VAL A 77 6.33 2.25 -11.14
CA VAL A 77 7.05 2.07 -12.41
C VAL A 77 6.46 3.04 -13.42
N GLU A 78 7.24 4.02 -13.84
CA GLU A 78 6.81 5.05 -14.79
C GLU A 78 7.93 5.40 -15.77
N GLU A 79 7.60 5.43 -17.05
CA GLU A 79 8.52 5.86 -18.14
C GLU A 79 9.89 5.15 -18.10
N GLY A 80 9.92 3.89 -17.65
CA GLY A 80 11.15 3.10 -17.55
C GLY A 80 11.91 3.26 -16.22
N GLU A 81 11.52 4.18 -15.36
CA GLU A 81 12.11 4.37 -14.03
C GLU A 81 11.28 3.64 -12.97
N VAL A 82 11.96 2.98 -12.06
CA VAL A 82 11.36 2.37 -10.87
C VAL A 82 11.65 3.24 -9.67
N THR A 83 10.63 3.61 -8.92
CA THR A 83 10.76 4.35 -7.66
C THR A 83 10.18 3.55 -6.51
N VAL A 84 10.97 3.31 -5.46
CA VAL A 84 10.49 2.76 -4.19
C VAL A 84 10.46 3.89 -3.17
N TYR A 85 9.28 4.11 -2.58
CA TYR A 85 9.10 5.06 -1.49
C TYR A 85 9.40 4.37 -0.17
N ILE A 86 10.33 4.94 0.57
CA ILE A 86 10.92 4.35 1.77
C ILE A 86 10.71 5.30 2.94
N THR A 87 10.30 4.74 4.07
CA THR A 87 10.31 5.43 5.35
C THR A 87 11.49 4.94 6.18
N LEU A 88 12.33 5.87 6.59
CA LEU A 88 13.46 5.64 7.49
C LEU A 88 13.05 6.11 8.89
N HIS A 89 13.30 5.29 9.92
CA HIS A 89 12.96 5.62 11.30
C HIS A 89 13.90 4.95 12.31
N ASP A 90 13.75 5.27 13.58
CA ASP A 90 14.61 4.79 14.67
C ASP A 90 14.26 3.37 15.19
N GLY A 91 13.39 2.65 14.48
CA GLY A 91 12.87 1.35 14.94
C GLY A 91 11.65 1.46 15.86
N SER A 92 11.10 2.66 16.01
CA SER A 92 9.90 2.91 16.84
C SER A 92 8.88 3.85 16.18
N PHE A 93 9.05 4.14 14.87
CA PHE A 93 8.33 5.20 14.15
C PHE A 93 8.47 6.59 14.80
N LEU A 94 9.62 6.88 15.41
CA LEU A 94 10.08 8.22 15.69
C LEU A 94 11.16 8.64 14.67
N ASN A 95 11.47 9.92 14.59
CA ASN A 95 12.43 10.44 13.61
C ASN A 95 12.15 9.96 12.18
N TRP A 96 10.92 10.00 11.83
CA TRP A 96 10.38 9.46 10.61
C TRP A 96 10.70 10.36 9.41
N GLU A 97 11.40 9.82 8.44
CA GLU A 97 11.80 10.49 7.21
C GLU A 97 11.38 9.64 6.02
N CYS A 98 10.81 10.27 5.00
CA CYS A 98 10.53 9.60 3.74
C CYS A 98 11.57 9.98 2.70
N VAL A 99 12.07 8.97 2.00
CA VAL A 99 13.01 9.10 0.89
C VAL A 99 12.59 8.22 -0.27
N MET A 100 13.15 8.49 -1.45
CA MET A 100 12.96 7.66 -2.64
C MET A 100 14.25 6.91 -2.96
N ALA A 101 14.14 5.62 -3.24
CA ALA A 101 15.15 4.85 -3.96
C ALA A 101 14.70 4.73 -5.42
N LYS A 102 15.57 5.05 -6.38
CA LYS A 102 15.30 4.99 -7.81
C LYS A 102 16.21 4.02 -8.52
N SER A 103 15.67 3.39 -9.56
CA SER A 103 16.39 2.48 -10.46
C SER A 103 16.01 2.77 -11.91
N SER A 104 17.01 2.82 -12.79
CA SER A 104 16.84 2.92 -14.24
C SER A 104 17.16 1.62 -14.98
N ASP A 105 17.47 0.54 -14.24
CA ASP A 105 17.85 -0.77 -14.75
C ASP A 105 16.88 -1.89 -14.28
N CYS A 106 15.60 -1.57 -14.26
CA CYS A 106 14.53 -2.52 -13.86
C CYS A 106 14.64 -3.02 -12.41
N GLY A 107 15.24 -2.24 -11.51
CA GLY A 107 15.33 -2.58 -10.09
C GLY A 107 16.55 -3.41 -9.72
N HIS A 108 17.55 -3.55 -10.60
CA HIS A 108 18.78 -4.28 -10.28
C HIS A 108 19.74 -3.45 -9.43
N THR A 109 19.84 -2.14 -9.68
CA THR A 109 20.63 -1.22 -8.86
C THR A 109 19.79 -0.03 -8.39
N TRP A 110 20.14 0.52 -7.22
CA TRP A 110 19.35 1.54 -6.56
C TRP A 110 20.18 2.76 -6.20
N GLN A 111 19.58 3.95 -6.34
CA GLN A 111 20.19 5.22 -5.97
C GLN A 111 19.25 5.98 -5.03
N ASN A 112 19.82 6.64 -4.03
CA ASN A 112 19.09 7.57 -3.19
C ASN A 112 18.71 8.81 -4.00
N ALA A 113 17.42 9.09 -4.15
CA ALA A 113 16.88 10.22 -4.88
C ALA A 113 16.33 11.33 -3.96
N GLY A 114 16.64 11.26 -2.67
CA GLY A 114 16.17 12.22 -1.68
C GLY A 114 14.68 12.12 -1.33
N PRO A 115 14.13 13.14 -0.66
CA PRO A 115 12.73 13.13 -0.26
C PRO A 115 11.79 13.32 -1.47
N PRO A 116 10.58 12.75 -1.43
CA PRO A 116 9.55 13.03 -2.44
C PRO A 116 9.16 14.51 -2.44
N PRO A 117 8.81 15.10 -3.59
CA PRO A 117 8.33 16.47 -3.63
C PRO A 117 7.00 16.61 -2.87
N CYS A 118 6.84 17.77 -2.20
CA CYS A 118 5.60 18.11 -1.47
C CYS A 118 5.15 17.04 -0.46
N PHE A 119 6.09 16.41 0.23
CA PHE A 119 5.80 15.34 1.16
C PHE A 119 5.58 15.87 2.56
N PRO A 120 4.39 15.68 3.17
CA PRO A 120 4.17 16.03 4.56
C PRO A 120 5.01 15.14 5.47
N ARG A 121 5.58 15.73 6.52
CA ARG A 121 6.30 14.97 7.54
C ARG A 121 5.36 14.01 8.25
N TYR A 122 5.85 12.87 8.68
CA TYR A 122 5.04 11.80 9.29
C TYR A 122 3.91 11.31 8.37
N ALA A 123 4.25 11.06 7.14
CA ALA A 123 3.33 10.47 6.17
C ALA A 123 3.92 9.22 5.53
N PHE A 124 3.05 8.33 5.05
CA PHE A 124 3.38 7.23 4.17
C PHE A 124 2.73 7.47 2.81
N LEU A 125 3.50 7.35 1.74
CA LEU A 125 2.95 7.30 0.39
C LEU A 125 2.43 5.89 0.11
N ARG A 126 1.29 5.84 -0.55
CA ARG A 126 0.61 4.60 -0.93
C ARG A 126 0.29 4.64 -2.42
N GLY A 127 -0.42 3.69 -2.95
CA GLY A 127 -0.76 3.48 -4.34
C GLY A 127 -0.72 4.71 -5.26
N LYS A 128 0.08 4.64 -6.32
CA LYS A 128 0.18 5.68 -7.35
C LYS A 128 -0.58 5.26 -8.59
N ILE A 129 -1.37 6.17 -9.14
CA ILE A 129 -2.10 5.95 -10.39
C ILE A 129 -1.91 7.12 -11.35
N ARG A 130 -2.05 6.84 -12.63
CA ARG A 130 -2.25 7.84 -13.68
C ARG A 130 -3.69 7.72 -14.19
N THR A 131 -4.43 8.81 -14.12
CA THR A 131 -5.80 8.85 -14.63
C THR A 131 -5.82 8.89 -16.16
N SER A 132 -6.98 8.61 -16.75
CA SER A 132 -7.21 8.71 -18.20
C SER A 132 -6.99 10.12 -18.73
N ALA A 133 -7.13 11.14 -17.87
CA ALA A 133 -6.81 12.55 -18.17
C ALA A 133 -5.32 12.89 -18.02
N GLY A 134 -4.44 11.89 -17.75
CA GLY A 134 -3.00 12.10 -17.57
C GLY A 134 -2.57 12.66 -16.21
N ILE A 135 -3.50 12.83 -15.27
CA ILE A 135 -3.22 13.32 -13.92
C ILE A 135 -2.56 12.21 -13.10
N LEU A 136 -1.45 12.52 -12.42
CA LEU A 136 -0.83 11.63 -11.46
C LEU A 136 -1.44 11.86 -10.07
N LEU A 137 -1.84 10.78 -9.43
CA LEU A 137 -2.33 10.76 -8.06
C LEU A 137 -1.53 9.75 -7.25
N GLN A 138 -0.92 10.22 -6.16
CA GLN A 138 -0.20 9.39 -5.19
C GLN A 138 -0.96 9.44 -3.87
N ALA A 139 -1.60 8.34 -3.50
CA ALA A 139 -2.30 8.28 -2.22
C ALA A 139 -1.33 8.44 -1.05
N TYR A 140 -1.76 9.10 0.02
CA TYR A 140 -1.00 9.23 1.25
C TYR A 140 -1.86 9.00 2.49
N GLN A 141 -1.22 8.57 3.56
CA GLN A 141 -1.72 8.69 4.92
C GLN A 141 -0.72 9.53 5.71
N SER A 142 -1.19 10.53 6.44
CA SER A 142 -0.34 11.40 7.24
C SER A 142 -0.92 11.63 8.63
N TYR A 143 0.00 11.98 9.53
CA TYR A 143 -0.31 12.35 10.90
C TYR A 143 0.09 13.81 11.07
N PRO A 144 -0.84 14.74 11.39
CA PRO A 144 -0.55 16.16 11.47
C PRO A 144 0.26 16.46 12.72
N VAL A 145 1.57 16.50 12.54
CA VAL A 145 2.53 16.79 13.62
C VAL A 145 3.18 18.14 13.34
N SER A 146 2.87 19.15 14.18
CA SER A 146 3.54 20.45 14.14
C SER A 146 5.00 20.32 14.60
N GLU A 147 5.84 21.33 14.30
CA GLU A 147 7.22 21.35 14.79
C GLU A 147 7.31 21.30 16.31
N GLU A 148 6.43 22.04 17.00
CA GLU A 148 6.35 22.04 18.46
C GLU A 148 5.95 20.65 18.98
N LEU A 149 4.93 20.04 18.37
CA LEU A 149 4.50 18.70 18.74
C LEU A 149 5.60 17.65 18.46
N ASP A 150 6.30 17.75 17.34
CA ASP A 150 7.43 16.88 17.02
C ASP A 150 8.54 16.97 18.08
N TRP A 151 8.90 18.18 18.46
CA TRP A 151 9.88 18.41 19.53
C TRP A 151 9.44 17.78 20.85
N LEU A 152 8.16 17.94 21.21
CA LEU A 152 7.60 17.36 22.43
C LEU A 152 7.60 15.84 22.42
N LEU A 153 7.14 15.22 21.32
CA LEU A 153 7.10 13.77 21.14
C LEU A 153 8.52 13.16 21.26
N ARG A 154 9.50 13.80 20.60
CA ARG A 154 10.91 13.35 20.69
C ARG A 154 11.45 13.44 22.12
N ARG A 155 11.18 14.53 22.81
CA ARG A 155 11.64 14.73 24.19
C ARG A 155 11.01 13.74 25.17
N GLN A 156 9.74 13.39 24.97
CA GLN A 156 9.01 12.43 25.79
C GLN A 156 9.26 10.97 25.40
N GLY A 157 9.90 10.70 24.26
CA GLY A 157 10.04 9.37 23.69
C GLY A 157 8.69 8.72 23.33
N THR A 158 7.68 9.55 23.08
CA THR A 158 6.33 9.07 22.77
C THR A 158 6.26 8.54 21.36
N LYS A 159 5.82 7.29 21.22
CA LYS A 159 5.67 6.63 19.92
C LYS A 159 4.36 7.03 19.25
N ILE A 160 4.43 7.58 18.03
CA ILE A 160 3.26 8.05 17.29
C ILE A 160 2.20 6.96 17.14
N TYR A 161 2.60 5.74 16.83
CA TYR A 161 1.69 4.62 16.56
C TYR A 161 0.99 4.03 17.79
N LYS A 162 1.35 4.42 19.00
CA LYS A 162 0.67 3.94 20.22
C LYS A 162 -0.58 4.73 20.57
N GLY A 163 -0.96 5.68 19.72
CA GLY A 163 -2.03 6.62 20.01
C GLY A 163 -1.58 7.69 21.00
N THR A 164 -1.93 8.92 20.71
CA THR A 164 -1.75 10.06 21.59
C THR A 164 -2.83 11.08 21.29
N PRO A 165 -3.46 11.68 22.30
CA PRO A 165 -4.44 12.73 22.08
C PRO A 165 -3.81 13.99 21.47
N LEU A 166 -2.48 14.08 21.45
CA LEU A 166 -1.74 15.18 20.81
C LEU A 166 -1.80 15.12 19.27
N ILE A 167 -2.13 13.95 18.68
CA ILE A 167 -2.36 13.81 17.25
C ILE A 167 -3.84 13.51 17.03
N PRO A 168 -4.64 14.53 16.70
CA PRO A 168 -6.10 14.41 16.78
C PRO A 168 -6.73 13.55 15.68
N TYR A 169 -6.07 13.40 14.54
CA TYR A 169 -6.55 12.59 13.43
C TYR A 169 -5.41 12.04 12.57
N ASN A 170 -5.71 11.00 11.82
CA ASN A 170 -4.95 10.58 10.65
C ASN A 170 -5.65 11.16 9.41
N GLU A 171 -4.87 11.73 8.48
CA GLU A 171 -5.38 12.28 7.23
C GLU A 171 -4.97 11.38 6.06
N ASN A 172 -5.94 11.05 5.23
CA ASN A 172 -5.76 10.33 3.97
C ASN A 172 -6.15 11.25 2.83
N GLY A 173 -5.35 11.27 1.79
CA GLY A 173 -5.57 12.10 0.63
C GLY A 173 -4.71 11.68 -0.55
N VAL A 174 -4.55 12.57 -1.51
CA VAL A 174 -3.67 12.38 -2.64
C VAL A 174 -2.70 13.54 -2.80
N LEU A 175 -1.45 13.25 -3.12
CA LEU A 175 -0.58 14.17 -3.82
C LEU A 175 -0.98 14.12 -5.29
N ARG A 176 -1.23 15.28 -5.88
CA ARG A 176 -1.72 15.43 -7.25
C ARG A 176 -0.72 16.21 -8.08
N SER A 177 -0.43 15.71 -9.28
CA SER A 177 0.32 16.42 -10.31
C SER A 177 -0.48 16.41 -11.62
N ALA A 178 -0.61 17.60 -12.25
CA ALA A 178 -1.25 17.77 -13.56
C ALA A 178 -0.23 18.08 -14.66
N ASP A 179 1.08 18.03 -14.34
CA ASP A 179 2.18 18.44 -15.23
C ASP A 179 3.25 17.33 -15.36
N ASN A 180 2.79 16.08 -15.31
CA ASN A 180 3.62 14.88 -15.43
C ASN A 180 4.71 14.79 -14.35
N GLY A 181 4.35 15.10 -13.09
CA GLY A 181 5.24 14.93 -11.94
C GLY A 181 6.22 16.09 -11.70
N LYS A 182 6.13 17.20 -12.44
CA LYS A 182 7.01 18.37 -12.25
C LYS A 182 6.64 19.14 -10.99
N SER A 183 5.35 19.25 -10.69
CA SER A 183 4.85 19.85 -9.45
C SER A 183 3.80 18.99 -8.81
N TRP A 184 3.70 19.07 -7.49
CA TRP A 184 2.78 18.27 -6.67
C TRP A 184 2.12 19.13 -5.61
N GLN A 185 0.85 18.83 -5.32
CA GLN A 185 0.08 19.45 -4.24
C GLN A 185 -0.75 18.40 -3.52
N ALA A 186 -0.86 18.53 -2.19
CA ALA A 186 -1.66 17.63 -1.35
C ALA A 186 -3.14 18.06 -1.33
N TYR A 187 -4.03 17.10 -1.47
CA TYR A 187 -5.48 17.25 -1.38
C TYR A 187 -6.05 16.21 -0.42
N PRO A 188 -6.51 16.63 0.78
CA PRO A 188 -7.09 15.71 1.75
C PRO A 188 -8.46 15.18 1.31
N ALA A 189 -8.76 13.93 1.69
CA ALA A 189 -10.02 13.26 1.38
C ALA A 189 -10.74 12.76 2.64
N ILE A 190 -10.05 11.96 3.48
CA ILE A 190 -10.64 11.29 4.64
C ILE A 190 -9.79 11.59 5.88
N ARG A 191 -10.43 12.10 6.94
CA ARG A 191 -9.80 12.28 8.25
C ARG A 191 -10.41 11.30 9.25
N LEU A 192 -9.54 10.51 9.89
CA LEU A 192 -9.94 9.54 10.91
C LEU A 192 -9.49 10.04 12.28
N PRO A 193 -10.42 10.25 13.23
CA PRO A 193 -10.08 10.76 14.56
C PRO A 193 -9.18 9.77 15.32
N GLN A 194 -8.21 10.29 16.05
CA GLN A 194 -7.29 9.52 16.89
C GLN A 194 -7.59 9.75 18.36
N SER A 195 -7.27 8.78 19.22
CA SER A 195 -7.34 8.91 20.67
C SER A 195 -6.38 7.91 21.34
N GLU A 196 -6.21 8.00 22.64
CA GLU A 196 -5.44 7.02 23.41
C GLU A 196 -5.96 5.58 23.26
N ASN A 197 -7.28 5.44 23.10
CA ASN A 197 -7.96 4.16 23.03
C ASN A 197 -8.21 3.67 21.59
N LEU A 198 -8.08 4.56 20.59
CA LEU A 198 -8.36 4.27 19.20
C LEU A 198 -7.32 4.94 18.31
N TRP A 199 -6.48 4.10 17.70
CA TRP A 199 -5.51 4.55 16.71
C TRP A 199 -5.86 4.00 15.33
N HIS A 200 -6.06 4.89 14.36
CA HIS A 200 -6.29 4.51 12.98
C HIS A 200 -5.00 4.60 12.17
N TRP A 201 -4.61 3.50 11.56
CA TRP A 201 -3.55 3.52 10.54
C TRP A 201 -4.04 4.11 9.23
N GLY A 202 -5.30 3.88 8.84
CA GLY A 202 -5.94 4.53 7.72
C GLY A 202 -5.18 4.40 6.41
N GLU A 203 -4.85 3.19 5.97
CA GLU A 203 -4.11 3.00 4.71
C GLU A 203 -5.06 3.12 3.51
N PRO A 204 -4.85 4.14 2.65
CA PRO A 204 -5.69 4.37 1.49
C PRO A 204 -5.23 3.55 0.28
N THR A 205 -6.19 3.23 -0.59
CA THR A 205 -5.96 2.83 -1.98
C THR A 205 -6.85 3.64 -2.88
N VAL A 206 -6.38 3.99 -4.09
CA VAL A 206 -7.12 4.81 -5.06
C VAL A 206 -7.22 4.10 -6.39
N CYS A 207 -8.34 4.35 -7.09
CA CYS A 207 -8.58 3.84 -8.43
C CYS A 207 -9.45 4.83 -9.21
N GLU A 208 -9.18 5.01 -10.50
CA GLU A 208 -10.07 5.72 -11.41
C GLU A 208 -11.13 4.73 -11.93
N LEU A 209 -12.40 5.10 -11.79
CA LEU A 209 -13.55 4.35 -12.27
C LEU A 209 -13.82 4.64 -13.75
N PRO A 210 -14.66 3.84 -14.45
CA PRO A 210 -14.95 4.02 -15.87
C PRO A 210 -15.51 5.39 -16.25
N ASP A 211 -16.25 6.04 -15.35
CA ASP A 211 -16.84 7.38 -15.54
C ASP A 211 -15.86 8.54 -15.24
N GLY A 212 -14.58 8.23 -14.94
CA GLY A 212 -13.56 9.21 -14.57
C GLY A 212 -13.56 9.61 -13.09
N THR A 213 -14.50 9.12 -12.28
CA THR A 213 -14.48 9.30 -10.82
C THR A 213 -13.25 8.64 -10.23
N VAL A 214 -12.54 9.33 -9.37
CA VAL A 214 -11.47 8.75 -8.56
C VAL A 214 -12.03 8.32 -7.23
N ALA A 215 -12.03 7.03 -6.95
CA ALA A 215 -12.48 6.47 -5.69
C ALA A 215 -11.30 6.17 -4.78
N MET A 216 -11.41 6.54 -3.50
CA MET A 216 -10.49 6.18 -2.43
C MET A 216 -11.18 5.23 -1.46
N LEU A 217 -10.59 4.07 -1.20
CA LEU A 217 -10.97 3.21 -0.08
C LEU A 217 -9.92 3.29 1.02
N VAL A 218 -10.39 3.31 2.27
CA VAL A 218 -9.53 3.34 3.46
C VAL A 218 -10.01 2.30 4.46
N ARG A 219 -9.06 1.54 5.05
CA ARG A 219 -9.40 0.72 6.21
C ARG A 219 -9.60 1.58 7.44
N VAL A 220 -10.57 1.20 8.26
CA VAL A 220 -10.87 1.87 9.54
C VAL A 220 -10.81 0.84 10.66
N ASN A 221 -9.97 1.09 11.66
CA ASN A 221 -9.79 0.17 12.78
C ASN A 221 -11.12 -0.01 13.55
N ARG A 222 -11.44 -1.27 13.91
CA ARG A 222 -12.60 -1.65 14.72
C ARG A 222 -13.99 -1.33 14.13
N ASP A 223 -14.06 -0.88 12.87
CA ASP A 223 -15.36 -0.62 12.23
C ASP A 223 -15.91 -1.85 11.47
N GLY A 224 -15.05 -2.74 11.02
CA GLY A 224 -15.42 -3.94 10.28
C GLY A 224 -15.81 -3.68 8.83
N ARG A 225 -15.66 -2.45 8.33
CA ARG A 225 -15.97 -2.02 6.97
C ARG A 225 -14.90 -1.09 6.43
N LEU A 226 -14.76 -1.04 5.11
CA LEU A 226 -14.00 0.00 4.43
C LEU A 226 -14.81 1.30 4.39
N TRP A 227 -14.11 2.42 4.43
CA TRP A 227 -14.67 3.73 4.16
C TRP A 227 -14.28 4.19 2.76
N ARG A 228 -15.14 5.01 2.15
CA ARG A 228 -14.97 5.53 0.79
C ARG A 228 -15.16 7.02 0.74
N SER A 229 -14.39 7.67 -0.13
CA SER A 229 -14.62 9.03 -0.62
C SER A 229 -14.33 9.08 -2.11
N ASP A 230 -15.11 9.88 -2.84
CA ASP A 230 -15.05 10.00 -4.30
C ASP A 230 -14.70 11.43 -4.72
N SER A 231 -13.90 11.53 -5.78
CA SER A 231 -13.57 12.80 -6.44
C SER A 231 -14.02 12.76 -7.90
N HIS A 232 -14.83 13.74 -8.30
CA HIS A 232 -15.33 13.89 -9.68
C HIS A 232 -14.51 14.90 -10.51
N ASN A 233 -13.40 15.39 -9.97
CA ASN A 233 -12.55 16.41 -10.61
C ASN A 233 -11.06 16.07 -10.54
N GLY A 234 -10.74 14.77 -10.64
CA GLY A 234 -9.37 14.30 -10.69
C GLY A 234 -8.57 14.54 -9.43
N GLY A 235 -9.18 14.39 -8.26
CA GLY A 235 -8.53 14.47 -6.96
C GLY A 235 -8.43 15.86 -6.34
N LEU A 236 -9.06 16.90 -6.92
CA LEU A 236 -9.03 18.26 -6.39
C LEU A 236 -9.94 18.43 -5.17
N THR A 237 -11.15 17.88 -5.24
CA THR A 237 -12.10 17.87 -4.13
C THR A 237 -12.70 16.48 -3.97
N TRP A 238 -13.13 16.16 -2.76
CA TRP A 238 -13.62 14.85 -2.36
C TRP A 238 -14.97 15.00 -1.66
N CYS A 239 -15.88 14.04 -1.86
CA CYS A 239 -17.15 14.02 -1.16
C CYS A 239 -16.93 13.70 0.34
N GLU A 240 -17.96 13.94 1.18
CA GLU A 240 -17.94 13.48 2.57
C GLU A 240 -17.69 11.97 2.62
N PRO A 241 -16.73 11.50 3.44
CA PRO A 241 -16.45 10.09 3.57
C PRO A 241 -17.64 9.32 4.11
N TYR A 242 -17.87 8.15 3.56
CA TYR A 242 -18.95 7.26 3.99
C TYR A 242 -18.50 5.83 4.19
N ARG A 243 -19.18 5.15 5.08
CA ARG A 243 -18.99 3.74 5.37
C ARG A 243 -19.58 2.89 4.24
N THR A 244 -18.81 1.96 3.71
CA THR A 244 -19.28 1.03 2.66
C THR A 244 -19.86 -0.26 3.27
N GLU A 245 -20.48 -1.08 2.43
CA GLU A 245 -20.87 -2.45 2.80
C GLU A 245 -19.74 -3.49 2.60
N ILE A 246 -18.54 -3.06 2.19
CA ILE A 246 -17.40 -3.96 1.98
C ILE A 246 -16.80 -4.34 3.34
N PRO A 247 -16.87 -5.63 3.74
CA PRO A 247 -16.31 -6.08 5.01
C PRO A 247 -14.79 -5.94 5.03
N ASN A 248 -14.23 -5.53 6.18
CA ASN A 248 -12.79 -5.43 6.35
C ASN A 248 -12.37 -5.72 7.80
N PRO A 249 -11.55 -6.76 8.06
CA PRO A 249 -11.07 -7.11 9.38
C PRO A 249 -9.83 -6.29 9.77
N ASN A 250 -9.84 -4.99 9.55
CA ASN A 250 -8.71 -4.10 9.81
C ASN A 250 -7.45 -4.48 8.99
N ASN A 251 -7.62 -4.68 7.69
CA ASN A 251 -6.56 -5.07 6.77
C ASN A 251 -6.44 -4.07 5.60
N LYS A 252 -5.19 -3.77 5.16
CA LYS A 252 -4.97 -3.00 3.94
C LYS A 252 -5.53 -3.77 2.75
N VAL A 253 -6.08 -3.05 1.79
CA VAL A 253 -6.64 -3.60 0.57
C VAL A 253 -5.99 -2.94 -0.65
N LYS A 254 -6.12 -3.57 -1.83
CA LYS A 254 -5.65 -2.99 -3.09
C LYS A 254 -6.78 -2.91 -4.09
N LEU A 255 -7.01 -1.70 -4.61
CA LEU A 255 -7.82 -1.47 -5.81
C LEU A 255 -6.94 -1.50 -7.05
N LEU A 256 -7.43 -2.13 -8.10
CA LEU A 256 -6.78 -2.18 -9.42
C LEU A 256 -7.82 -1.88 -10.51
N ARG A 257 -7.49 -0.95 -11.42
CA ARG A 257 -8.24 -0.79 -12.65
C ARG A 257 -7.80 -1.86 -13.65
N LEU A 258 -8.76 -2.58 -14.20
CA LEU A 258 -8.52 -3.54 -15.28
C LEU A 258 -8.51 -2.82 -16.63
N PRO A 259 -7.82 -3.36 -17.66
CA PRO A 259 -7.79 -2.75 -19.00
C PRO A 259 -9.15 -2.59 -19.66
N ASP A 260 -10.13 -3.42 -19.31
CA ASP A 260 -11.52 -3.36 -19.80
C ASP A 260 -12.41 -2.37 -19.02
N GLY A 261 -11.84 -1.63 -18.07
CA GLY A 261 -12.51 -0.66 -17.23
C GLY A 261 -13.12 -1.19 -15.95
N ARG A 262 -13.20 -2.52 -15.75
CA ARG A 262 -13.62 -3.09 -14.47
C ARG A 262 -12.64 -2.72 -13.34
N THR A 263 -13.12 -2.83 -12.11
CA THR A 263 -12.32 -2.59 -10.91
C THR A 263 -12.19 -3.87 -10.12
N ALA A 264 -10.96 -4.28 -9.83
CA ALA A 264 -10.67 -5.41 -8.94
C ALA A 264 -10.28 -4.93 -7.54
N LEU A 265 -10.73 -5.65 -6.52
CA LEU A 265 -10.41 -5.47 -5.12
C LEU A 265 -9.74 -6.73 -4.59
N LEU A 266 -8.48 -6.61 -4.17
CA LEU A 266 -7.73 -7.63 -3.44
C LEU A 266 -7.91 -7.38 -1.95
N HIS A 267 -8.50 -8.32 -1.22
CA HIS A 267 -8.81 -8.12 0.19
C HIS A 267 -9.10 -9.42 0.96
N THR A 268 -9.44 -9.26 2.24
CA THR A 268 -9.92 -10.33 3.11
C THR A 268 -11.29 -9.92 3.66
N PRO A 269 -12.42 -10.43 3.10
CA PRO A 269 -13.75 -9.88 3.36
C PRO A 269 -14.41 -10.35 4.68
N ALA A 270 -13.88 -11.34 5.36
CA ALA A 270 -14.56 -11.87 6.53
C ALA A 270 -14.15 -11.15 7.81
N VAL A 271 -15.14 -10.59 8.50
CA VAL A 271 -14.96 -9.97 9.83
C VAL A 271 -15.35 -10.97 10.90
N ARG A 272 -14.45 -11.90 11.24
CA ARG A 272 -14.62 -12.88 12.33
C ARG A 272 -14.21 -12.28 13.67
N SER A 273 -13.04 -11.63 13.67
CA SER A 273 -12.55 -10.79 14.75
C SER A 273 -11.68 -9.69 14.14
N MET A 274 -11.25 -8.73 14.97
CA MET A 274 -10.29 -7.69 14.53
C MET A 274 -8.84 -8.08 14.83
N ARG A 275 -8.60 -9.37 15.14
CA ARG A 275 -7.25 -9.89 15.38
C ARG A 275 -6.53 -10.13 14.06
N LEU A 276 -5.23 -9.95 14.09
CA LEU A 276 -4.37 -10.20 12.92
C LEU A 276 -4.52 -11.63 12.38
N THR A 277 -4.67 -12.63 13.27
CA THR A 277 -4.80 -14.05 12.95
C THR A 277 -6.08 -14.43 12.20
N ASP A 278 -7.06 -13.53 12.11
CA ASP A 278 -8.37 -13.81 11.52
C ASP A 278 -8.59 -13.09 10.19
N ARG A 279 -7.51 -12.78 9.48
CA ARG A 279 -7.53 -12.16 8.15
C ARG A 279 -7.57 -13.22 7.05
N TYR A 280 -8.70 -13.93 6.95
CA TYR A 280 -8.99 -14.92 5.90
C TYR A 280 -10.50 -15.00 5.63
N PRO A 281 -10.97 -15.43 4.44
CA PRO A 281 -10.21 -15.82 3.26
C PRO A 281 -9.47 -14.64 2.61
N LEU A 282 -8.46 -14.96 1.79
CA LEU A 282 -7.91 -14.02 0.82
C LEU A 282 -8.76 -14.09 -0.44
N SER A 283 -9.31 -12.96 -0.88
CA SER A 283 -10.31 -12.93 -1.95
C SER A 283 -10.00 -11.87 -3.02
N VAL A 284 -10.50 -12.14 -4.21
CA VAL A 284 -10.60 -11.19 -5.32
C VAL A 284 -12.08 -10.93 -5.59
N TRP A 285 -12.46 -9.65 -5.57
CA TRP A 285 -13.76 -9.19 -6.02
C TRP A 285 -13.61 -8.29 -7.24
N ILE A 286 -14.50 -8.40 -8.25
CA ILE A 286 -14.48 -7.54 -9.44
C ILE A 286 -15.86 -6.92 -9.64
N SER A 287 -15.84 -5.62 -9.91
CA SER A 287 -17.01 -4.76 -10.19
C SER A 287 -16.91 -4.19 -11.59
N SER A 288 -18.05 -4.11 -12.27
CA SER A 288 -18.21 -3.45 -13.58
C SER A 288 -19.08 -2.18 -13.52
N ASP A 289 -19.57 -1.81 -12.34
CA ASP A 289 -20.55 -0.74 -12.11
C ASP A 289 -20.06 0.33 -11.13
N GLY A 290 -18.75 0.62 -11.13
CA GLY A 290 -18.17 1.64 -10.26
C GLY A 290 -18.13 1.25 -8.77
N MET A 291 -18.04 -0.03 -8.47
CA MET A 291 -18.04 -0.61 -7.13
C MET A 291 -19.42 -0.53 -6.42
N ALA A 292 -20.52 -0.36 -7.16
CA ALA A 292 -21.87 -0.45 -6.63
C ALA A 292 -22.23 -1.90 -6.28
N SER A 293 -21.78 -2.84 -7.11
CA SER A 293 -21.90 -4.26 -6.84
C SER A 293 -20.61 -5.03 -7.17
N TRP A 294 -20.52 -6.26 -6.68
CA TRP A 294 -19.37 -7.14 -6.87
C TRP A 294 -19.86 -8.52 -7.34
N PRO A 295 -20.25 -8.67 -8.64
CA PRO A 295 -20.78 -9.93 -9.15
C PRO A 295 -19.73 -11.05 -9.21
N TYR A 296 -18.45 -10.73 -9.42
CA TYR A 296 -17.39 -11.70 -9.36
C TYR A 296 -16.75 -11.68 -7.95
N ARG A 297 -16.80 -12.81 -7.27
CA ARG A 297 -16.14 -13.01 -5.97
C ARG A 297 -15.50 -14.39 -5.96
N ARG A 298 -14.19 -14.43 -5.68
CA ARG A 298 -13.44 -15.68 -5.56
C ARG A 298 -12.57 -15.63 -4.32
N ASP A 299 -12.73 -16.65 -3.48
CA ASP A 299 -11.81 -16.94 -2.40
C ASP A 299 -10.65 -17.73 -2.99
N LEU A 300 -9.44 -17.20 -2.91
CA LEU A 300 -8.23 -17.82 -3.46
C LEU A 300 -7.59 -18.76 -2.45
N VAL A 301 -7.68 -18.38 -1.18
CA VAL A 301 -7.18 -19.14 -0.04
C VAL A 301 -8.18 -18.99 1.10
N ASP A 302 -8.67 -20.10 1.65
CA ASP A 302 -9.64 -20.13 2.74
C ASP A 302 -9.22 -21.12 3.84
N PHE A 303 -8.17 -20.78 4.56
CA PHE A 303 -7.78 -21.46 5.79
C PHE A 303 -7.33 -20.43 6.85
N PRO A 304 -7.41 -20.77 8.14
CA PRO A 304 -7.07 -19.84 9.23
C PRO A 304 -5.66 -19.28 9.13
N GLY A 305 -5.54 -17.95 9.29
CA GLY A 305 -4.26 -17.24 9.28
C GLY A 305 -4.42 -15.76 9.01
N ALA A 306 -3.29 -15.08 8.90
CA ALA A 306 -3.22 -13.65 8.63
C ALA A 306 -2.72 -13.41 7.20
N PHE A 307 -3.62 -13.46 6.20
CA PHE A 307 -3.34 -12.97 4.86
C PHE A 307 -3.47 -11.45 4.85
N SER A 308 -2.34 -10.75 4.84
CA SER A 308 -2.35 -9.30 5.01
C SER A 308 -1.67 -8.60 3.84
N TYR A 309 -2.11 -7.36 3.61
CA TYR A 309 -1.45 -6.41 2.72
C TYR A 309 -1.26 -6.91 1.29
N PRO A 310 -2.31 -7.43 0.60
CA PRO A 310 -2.17 -7.79 -0.80
C PRO A 310 -1.83 -6.56 -1.64
N ASP A 311 -0.80 -6.65 -2.48
CA ASP A 311 -0.41 -5.57 -3.38
C ASP A 311 0.22 -6.12 -4.67
N GLY A 312 -0.22 -5.59 -5.82
CA GLY A 312 0.20 -6.05 -7.12
C GLY A 312 -0.39 -5.24 -8.27
N PHE A 313 -0.59 -5.91 -9.39
CA PHE A 313 -1.02 -5.30 -10.64
C PHE A 313 -1.88 -6.26 -11.47
N CYS A 314 -2.59 -5.70 -12.47
CA CYS A 314 -3.24 -6.47 -13.52
C CYS A 314 -2.29 -6.57 -14.71
N SER A 315 -2.19 -7.76 -15.32
CA SER A 315 -1.45 -7.94 -16.58
C SER A 315 -2.03 -7.06 -17.69
N LYS A 316 -1.19 -6.69 -18.67
CA LYS A 316 -1.57 -5.80 -19.77
C LYS A 316 -2.72 -6.35 -20.63
N ASP A 317 -2.84 -7.67 -20.71
CA ASP A 317 -3.94 -8.35 -21.43
C ASP A 317 -5.23 -8.47 -20.61
N GLY A 318 -5.23 -8.00 -19.36
CA GLY A 318 -6.38 -8.01 -18.45
C GLY A 318 -6.75 -9.38 -17.90
N ARG A 319 -5.95 -10.41 -18.16
CA ARG A 319 -6.30 -11.80 -17.81
C ARG A 319 -5.79 -12.25 -16.45
N HIS A 320 -4.76 -11.61 -15.92
CA HIS A 320 -4.11 -12.02 -14.71
C HIS A 320 -4.03 -10.90 -13.67
N LEU A 321 -4.40 -11.22 -12.45
CA LEU A 321 -4.06 -10.43 -11.27
C LEU A 321 -2.83 -11.06 -10.63
N ARG A 322 -1.72 -10.33 -10.64
CA ARG A 322 -0.43 -10.75 -10.09
C ARG A 322 -0.11 -9.90 -8.88
N PHE A 323 -0.02 -10.54 -7.73
CA PHE A 323 0.18 -9.82 -6.49
C PHE A 323 0.94 -10.62 -5.45
N ALA A 324 1.52 -9.92 -4.50
CA ALA A 324 2.13 -10.49 -3.31
C ALA A 324 1.19 -10.36 -2.12
N VAL A 325 1.32 -11.24 -1.15
CA VAL A 325 0.62 -11.19 0.12
C VAL A 325 1.52 -11.76 1.22
N GLU A 326 1.51 -11.14 2.38
CA GLU A 326 2.13 -11.71 3.57
C GLU A 326 1.19 -12.73 4.25
N PHE A 327 1.76 -13.77 4.83
CA PHE A 327 1.05 -14.72 5.66
C PHE A 327 1.70 -14.83 7.03
N ASN A 328 0.90 -14.59 8.08
CA ASN A 328 1.33 -14.60 9.49
C ASN A 328 2.54 -13.70 9.80
N ARG A 329 2.79 -12.70 8.94
CA ARG A 329 3.91 -11.74 9.05
C ARG A 329 5.31 -12.35 8.96
N HIS A 330 5.46 -13.52 8.37
CA HIS A 330 6.76 -14.17 8.14
C HIS A 330 6.92 -14.81 6.76
N ASP A 331 5.82 -15.18 6.10
CA ASP A 331 5.87 -15.76 4.77
C ASP A 331 5.41 -14.74 3.73
N ILE A 332 6.10 -14.63 2.61
CA ILE A 332 5.66 -13.87 1.45
C ILE A 332 5.29 -14.84 0.35
N TYR A 333 4.05 -14.76 -0.09
CA TYR A 333 3.54 -15.50 -1.23
C TYR A 333 3.34 -14.58 -2.43
N TYR A 334 3.72 -15.06 -3.60
CA TYR A 334 3.30 -14.53 -4.88
C TYR A 334 2.09 -15.31 -5.38
N ILE A 335 1.10 -14.60 -5.91
CA ILE A 335 -0.13 -15.15 -6.46
C ILE A 335 -0.30 -14.67 -7.89
N ASP A 336 -0.54 -15.61 -8.81
CA ASP A 336 -1.00 -15.34 -10.16
C ASP A 336 -2.40 -15.94 -10.32
N HIS A 337 -3.40 -15.08 -10.36
CA HIS A 337 -4.80 -15.44 -10.50
C HIS A 337 -5.31 -15.06 -11.88
N GLU A 338 -5.67 -16.06 -12.67
CA GLU A 338 -6.33 -15.88 -13.96
C GLU A 338 -7.79 -15.51 -13.76
N ILE A 339 -8.18 -14.35 -14.29
CA ILE A 339 -9.57 -13.87 -14.27
C ILE A 339 -10.35 -14.67 -15.33
N GLU A 340 -11.33 -15.42 -14.88
CA GLU A 340 -12.30 -16.05 -15.78
C GLU A 340 -13.14 -14.94 -16.45
N GLY A 341 -13.26 -15.01 -17.77
CA GLY A 341 -13.98 -14.02 -18.57
C GLY A 341 -15.49 -14.02 -18.35
#